data_3a5df6cc0c36788a37d7ffe7d9fb0fbc
#
_entry.id   3a5df6cc0c36788a37d7ffe7d9fb0fbc
#
_cell.length_a   1.000
_cell.length_b   1.000
_cell.length_c   1.000
_cell.angle_alpha   90.00
_cell.angle_beta   90.00
_cell.angle_gamma   90.00
#
_symmetry.space_group_name_H-M   'P 1'
#
loop_
_entity.id
_entity.type
_entity.pdbx_description
1 polymer ?
#
loop_
_entity_poly.entity_id
_entity_poly.type
_entity_poly.pdbx_seq_one_letter_code
_entity_poly.pdbx_strand_id
1 'polypeptide(L)'
;QLQPFQIVPEETIDLPDEIVQNYNCSKVPAKVFEENFAKENLKQVLKISDLDAIGYNSCTLGFRAAAGVLAYIWENLKDGFPKFERIETYELSEYMAIDAGTRKNLELTETLREKNKYGSLLWAIDKTSTNMGARLLKSWICQPLKDLKRIIKRQEVVKSIVDNSTERYDLQRQLKNIYDIQRLSTKLSNSTGLPRDFLSLKISLMSLPEIVETAKSIGLTTFEPIEGELDKLKEYADIIEQTINDNAPIAIKEGGIIKAGVSSDLDYLRDLMYNGE
;
A
#
# COMPACT_ATOMS: atom_id res chain seq x y z
N GLN A 1 13.32 0.88 -12.77
CA GLN A 1 13.42 -0.57 -12.64
C GLN A 1 13.36 -0.93 -11.18
N LEU A 2 12.58 -1.97 -10.87
CA LEU A 2 12.38 -2.43 -9.51
C LEU A 2 13.70 -2.92 -8.93
N GLN A 3 13.96 -2.60 -7.66
CA GLN A 3 14.98 -3.30 -6.87
C GLN A 3 14.23 -4.34 -6.04
N PRO A 4 14.07 -5.57 -6.53
CA PRO A 4 13.32 -6.59 -5.81
C PRO A 4 14.10 -7.01 -4.56
N PHE A 5 13.36 -7.24 -3.48
CA PHE A 5 13.95 -7.85 -2.28
C PHE A 5 14.23 -9.33 -2.51
N GLN A 6 13.39 -9.99 -3.29
CA GLN A 6 13.42 -11.41 -3.59
C GLN A 6 13.16 -11.63 -5.08
N ILE A 7 13.92 -12.55 -5.70
CA ILE A 7 13.67 -13.07 -7.05
C ILE A 7 13.23 -14.52 -6.93
N VAL A 8 12.16 -14.86 -7.65
CA VAL A 8 11.58 -16.21 -7.62
C VAL A 8 11.67 -16.79 -9.04
N PRO A 9 12.80 -17.39 -9.42
CA PRO A 9 12.96 -18.04 -10.71
C PRO A 9 12.36 -19.44 -10.73
N GLU A 10 12.11 -19.93 -11.93
CA GLU A 10 11.88 -21.34 -12.21
C GLU A 10 13.12 -22.17 -11.85
N GLU A 11 12.92 -23.37 -11.29
CA GLU A 11 14.02 -24.22 -10.79
C GLU A 11 15.02 -24.66 -11.85
N THR A 12 14.59 -24.73 -13.12
CA THR A 12 15.40 -25.18 -14.26
C THR A 12 16.21 -24.06 -14.90
N ILE A 13 15.97 -22.80 -14.50
CA ILE A 13 16.66 -21.63 -15.07
C ILE A 13 17.95 -21.36 -14.28
N ASP A 14 19.05 -21.27 -15.01
CA ASP A 14 20.31 -20.74 -14.49
C ASP A 14 20.29 -19.20 -14.59
N LEU A 15 20.34 -18.56 -13.43
CA LEU A 15 20.39 -17.10 -13.35
C LEU A 15 21.84 -16.62 -13.58
N PRO A 16 22.01 -15.46 -14.23
CA PRO A 16 23.32 -14.80 -14.30
C PRO A 16 23.89 -14.56 -12.90
N ASP A 17 25.22 -14.76 -12.77
CA ASP A 17 25.94 -14.58 -11.50
C ASP A 17 25.69 -13.21 -10.85
N GLU A 18 25.58 -12.16 -11.66
CA GLU A 18 25.28 -10.81 -11.19
C GLU A 18 23.94 -10.73 -10.45
N ILE A 19 22.93 -11.50 -10.88
CA ILE A 19 21.62 -11.54 -10.21
C ILE A 19 21.74 -12.30 -8.90
N VAL A 20 22.38 -13.46 -8.92
CA VAL A 20 22.52 -14.32 -7.74
C VAL A 20 23.32 -13.64 -6.63
N GLN A 21 24.35 -12.86 -7.00
CA GLN A 21 25.19 -12.12 -6.05
C GLN A 21 24.50 -10.89 -5.42
N ASN A 22 23.58 -10.26 -6.15
CA ASN A 22 22.95 -9.00 -5.69
C ASN A 22 21.55 -9.15 -5.12
N TYR A 23 20.91 -10.31 -5.29
CA TYR A 23 19.52 -10.53 -4.86
C TYR A 23 19.34 -11.88 -4.18
N ASN A 24 18.42 -11.93 -3.22
CA ASN A 24 17.96 -13.21 -2.70
C ASN A 24 17.14 -13.94 -3.77
N CYS A 25 17.49 -15.20 -4.02
CA CYS A 25 16.81 -16.01 -5.03
C CYS A 25 16.23 -17.27 -4.38
N SER A 26 14.95 -17.55 -4.62
CA SER A 26 14.28 -18.80 -4.19
C SER A 26 13.65 -19.44 -5.40
N LYS A 27 14.14 -20.62 -5.75
CA LYS A 27 13.63 -21.39 -6.88
C LYS A 27 12.28 -22.02 -6.55
N VAL A 28 11.37 -22.04 -7.52
CA VAL A 28 10.07 -22.71 -7.44
C VAL A 28 9.92 -23.68 -8.62
N PRO A 29 9.08 -24.74 -8.48
CA PRO A 29 8.91 -25.74 -9.54
C PRO A 29 8.46 -25.11 -10.87
N ALA A 30 9.02 -25.59 -11.98
CA ALA A 30 8.71 -25.16 -13.35
C ALA A 30 7.21 -25.16 -13.65
N LYS A 31 6.50 -26.17 -13.13
CA LYS A 31 5.06 -26.34 -13.29
C LYS A 31 4.25 -25.10 -12.89
N VAL A 32 4.74 -24.32 -11.92
CA VAL A 32 4.05 -23.12 -11.43
C VAL A 32 3.93 -22.04 -12.51
N PHE A 33 4.89 -22.03 -13.43
CA PHE A 33 4.91 -21.07 -14.55
C PHE A 33 4.21 -21.59 -15.81
N GLU A 34 3.72 -22.84 -15.82
CA GLU A 34 2.91 -23.34 -16.92
C GLU A 34 1.58 -22.58 -17.03
N GLU A 35 1.15 -22.31 -18.26
CA GLU A 35 0.00 -21.45 -18.51
C GLU A 35 -1.28 -21.94 -17.83
N ASN A 36 -1.58 -23.23 -17.92
CA ASN A 36 -2.79 -23.80 -17.33
C ASN A 36 -2.75 -23.74 -15.80
N PHE A 37 -1.61 -24.07 -15.21
CA PHE A 37 -1.45 -24.00 -13.76
C PHE A 37 -1.53 -22.56 -13.25
N ALA A 38 -0.89 -21.62 -13.94
CA ALA A 38 -0.94 -20.21 -13.60
C ALA A 38 -2.38 -19.65 -13.65
N LYS A 39 -3.15 -20.04 -14.71
CA LYS A 39 -4.56 -19.67 -14.84
C LYS A 39 -5.40 -20.15 -13.66
N GLU A 40 -5.31 -21.43 -13.34
CA GLU A 40 -6.11 -22.02 -12.26
C GLU A 40 -5.72 -21.44 -10.88
N ASN A 41 -4.43 -21.29 -10.61
CA ASN A 41 -3.94 -20.67 -9.37
C ASN A 41 -4.46 -19.25 -9.20
N LEU A 42 -4.36 -18.43 -10.24
CA LEU A 42 -4.83 -17.05 -10.21
C LEU A 42 -6.35 -16.95 -10.00
N LYS A 43 -7.14 -17.79 -10.70
CA LYS A 43 -8.59 -17.85 -10.48
C LYS A 43 -8.95 -18.21 -9.06
N GLN A 44 -8.26 -19.16 -8.48
CA GLN A 44 -8.48 -19.60 -7.11
C GLN A 44 -8.13 -18.51 -6.09
N VAL A 45 -6.97 -17.85 -6.25
CA VAL A 45 -6.50 -16.81 -5.33
C VAL A 45 -7.36 -15.55 -5.40
N LEU A 46 -7.73 -15.12 -6.62
CA LEU A 46 -8.54 -13.92 -6.85
C LEU A 46 -10.05 -14.18 -6.72
N LYS A 47 -10.46 -15.45 -6.62
CA LYS A 47 -11.87 -15.89 -6.59
C LYS A 47 -12.68 -15.39 -7.79
N ILE A 48 -12.08 -15.41 -8.98
CA ILE A 48 -12.71 -15.02 -10.24
C ILE A 48 -12.82 -16.21 -11.17
N SER A 49 -13.86 -16.22 -12.01
CA SER A 49 -14.10 -17.27 -13.00
C SER A 49 -13.40 -17.02 -14.33
N ASP A 50 -13.22 -15.74 -14.69
CA ASP A 50 -12.66 -15.30 -15.96
C ASP A 50 -11.46 -14.38 -15.76
N LEU A 51 -10.31 -14.75 -16.31
CA LEU A 51 -9.08 -13.96 -16.28
C LEU A 51 -9.00 -12.95 -17.45
N ASP A 52 -9.79 -13.14 -18.49
CA ASP A 52 -9.77 -12.23 -19.64
C ASP A 52 -10.35 -10.86 -19.25
N ALA A 53 -11.28 -10.84 -18.30
CA ALA A 53 -11.83 -9.61 -17.71
C ALA A 53 -10.77 -8.73 -17.04
N ILE A 54 -9.64 -9.31 -16.60
CA ILE A 54 -8.51 -8.59 -15.98
C ILE A 54 -7.30 -8.48 -16.93
N GLY A 55 -7.47 -8.77 -18.21
CA GLY A 55 -6.44 -8.58 -19.24
C GLY A 55 -5.42 -9.72 -19.36
N TYR A 56 -5.77 -10.97 -18.99
CA TYR A 56 -4.84 -12.10 -19.05
C TYR A 56 -4.19 -12.27 -20.43
N ASN A 57 -4.98 -12.22 -21.51
CA ASN A 57 -4.50 -12.45 -22.87
C ASN A 57 -3.53 -11.36 -23.35
N SER A 58 -3.60 -10.16 -22.80
CA SER A 58 -2.70 -9.06 -23.15
C SER A 58 -1.34 -9.14 -22.42
N CYS A 59 -1.26 -9.89 -21.32
CA CYS A 59 -0.06 -9.94 -20.47
C CYS A 59 0.23 -11.33 -19.88
N THR A 60 0.16 -12.38 -20.70
CA THR A 60 0.31 -13.78 -20.27
C THR A 60 1.58 -14.04 -19.45
N LEU A 61 2.73 -13.48 -19.85
CA LEU A 61 3.99 -13.64 -19.12
C LEU A 61 3.94 -12.99 -17.75
N GLY A 62 3.31 -11.82 -17.63
CA GLY A 62 3.12 -11.14 -16.36
C GLY A 62 2.28 -11.95 -15.38
N PHE A 63 1.19 -12.54 -15.86
CA PHE A 63 0.34 -13.39 -15.03
C PHE A 63 1.03 -14.71 -14.64
N ARG A 64 1.84 -15.31 -15.51
CA ARG A 64 2.67 -16.47 -15.16
C ARG A 64 3.71 -16.11 -14.09
N ALA A 65 4.34 -14.95 -14.19
CA ALA A 65 5.23 -14.43 -13.15
C ALA A 65 4.50 -14.19 -11.82
N ALA A 66 3.28 -13.63 -11.86
CA ALA A 66 2.43 -13.46 -10.68
C ALA A 66 2.10 -14.80 -10.01
N ALA A 67 1.79 -15.85 -10.79
CA ALA A 67 1.57 -17.19 -10.26
C ALA A 67 2.81 -17.73 -9.53
N GLY A 68 4.01 -17.50 -10.06
CA GLY A 68 5.26 -17.87 -9.39
C GLY A 68 5.44 -17.18 -8.04
N VAL A 69 5.16 -15.88 -7.97
CA VAL A 69 5.19 -15.12 -6.71
C VAL A 69 4.16 -15.64 -5.71
N LEU A 70 2.94 -15.92 -6.16
CA LEU A 70 1.89 -16.45 -5.29
C LEU A 70 2.24 -17.83 -4.75
N ALA A 71 2.84 -18.72 -5.55
CA ALA A 71 3.31 -20.01 -5.10
C ALA A 71 4.40 -19.87 -4.03
N TYR A 72 5.36 -18.99 -4.23
CA TYR A 72 6.39 -18.68 -3.24
C TYR A 72 5.78 -18.16 -1.91
N ILE A 73 4.82 -17.27 -1.99
CA ILE A 73 4.12 -16.74 -0.81
C ILE A 73 3.38 -17.88 -0.10
N TRP A 74 2.70 -18.74 -0.83
CA TRP A 74 1.97 -19.89 -0.28
C TRP A 74 2.87 -20.86 0.49
N GLU A 75 4.04 -21.17 -0.06
CA GLU A 75 5.01 -22.07 0.60
C GLU A 75 5.57 -21.49 1.90
N ASN A 76 5.74 -20.16 1.96
CA ASN A 76 6.36 -19.50 3.10
C ASN A 76 5.37 -19.03 4.17
N LEU A 77 4.10 -18.77 3.80
CA LEU A 77 3.06 -18.27 4.70
C LEU A 77 1.93 -19.30 4.83
N LYS A 78 2.21 -20.44 5.45
CA LYS A 78 1.23 -21.54 5.63
C LYS A 78 -0.03 -21.12 6.36
N ASP A 79 0.13 -20.29 7.40
CA ASP A 79 -0.98 -19.74 8.20
C ASP A 79 -1.04 -18.23 7.99
N GLY A 80 -1.95 -17.77 7.16
CA GLY A 80 -2.16 -16.32 6.94
C GLY A 80 -1.85 -15.85 5.52
N PHE A 81 -2.16 -16.68 4.51
CA PHE A 81 -2.02 -16.27 3.11
C PHE A 81 -2.80 -14.96 2.86
N PRO A 82 -2.14 -13.91 2.32
CA PRO A 82 -2.77 -12.61 2.11
C PRO A 82 -3.98 -12.74 1.18
N LYS A 83 -5.04 -12.01 1.47
CA LYS A 83 -6.17 -11.88 0.55
C LYS A 83 -5.79 -10.90 -0.55
N PHE A 84 -5.71 -11.38 -1.77
CA PHE A 84 -5.56 -10.55 -2.96
C PHE A 84 -6.94 -10.29 -3.55
N GLU A 85 -7.30 -9.02 -3.68
CA GLU A 85 -8.61 -8.63 -4.23
C GLU A 85 -8.55 -8.43 -5.74
N ARG A 86 -7.41 -7.95 -6.26
CA ARG A 86 -7.23 -7.69 -7.68
C ARG A 86 -5.76 -7.73 -8.09
N ILE A 87 -5.54 -7.93 -9.38
CA ILE A 87 -4.27 -7.71 -10.06
C ILE A 87 -4.45 -6.50 -10.98
N GLU A 88 -3.56 -5.53 -10.86
CA GLU A 88 -3.50 -4.39 -11.77
C GLU A 88 -2.39 -4.63 -12.80
N THR A 89 -2.77 -4.58 -14.06
CA THR A 89 -1.81 -4.58 -15.16
C THR A 89 -1.40 -3.13 -15.48
N TYR A 90 -0.14 -2.92 -15.76
CA TYR A 90 0.36 -1.63 -16.24
C TYR A 90 1.30 -1.85 -17.43
N GLU A 91 1.24 -0.92 -18.38
CA GLU A 91 2.14 -0.95 -19.51
C GLU A 91 3.37 -0.09 -19.26
N LEU A 92 4.55 -0.68 -19.44
CA LEU A 92 5.81 0.08 -19.36
C LEU A 92 5.92 1.18 -20.41
N SER A 93 5.14 1.04 -21.50
CA SER A 93 5.03 2.04 -22.58
C SER A 93 4.45 3.38 -22.12
N GLU A 94 3.66 3.41 -21.04
CA GLU A 94 3.06 4.64 -20.48
C GLU A 94 4.10 5.56 -19.82
N TYR A 95 5.23 5.00 -19.41
CA TYR A 95 6.26 5.71 -18.69
C TYR A 95 7.53 5.89 -19.51
N MET A 96 8.26 6.96 -19.22
CA MET A 96 9.60 7.15 -19.77
C MET A 96 10.54 6.10 -19.14
N ALA A 97 11.19 5.32 -19.98
CA ALA A 97 12.19 4.36 -19.53
C ALA A 97 13.44 5.12 -19.06
N ILE A 98 13.72 5.07 -17.77
CA ILE A 98 14.95 5.58 -17.15
C ILE A 98 15.70 4.36 -16.62
N ASP A 99 16.84 4.04 -17.23
CA ASP A 99 17.68 2.94 -16.79
C ASP A 99 18.36 3.24 -15.43
N ALA A 100 18.94 2.22 -14.82
CA ALA A 100 19.54 2.33 -13.50
C ALA A 100 20.74 3.31 -13.49
N GLY A 101 21.55 3.32 -14.57
CA GLY A 101 22.68 4.22 -14.73
C GLY A 101 22.23 5.67 -14.81
N THR A 102 21.27 5.96 -15.68
CA THR A 102 20.68 7.30 -15.83
C THR A 102 20.05 7.79 -14.53
N ARG A 103 19.29 6.93 -13.82
CA ARG A 103 18.68 7.27 -12.53
C ARG A 103 19.73 7.66 -11.49
N LYS A 104 20.83 6.90 -11.45
CA LYS A 104 21.95 7.15 -10.55
C LYS A 104 22.70 8.43 -10.93
N ASN A 105 23.01 8.62 -12.22
CA ASN A 105 23.75 9.80 -12.70
C ASN A 105 22.97 11.10 -12.51
N LEU A 106 21.65 11.06 -12.61
CA LEU A 106 20.77 12.21 -12.34
C LEU A 106 20.49 12.40 -10.84
N GLU A 107 21.01 11.55 -9.98
CA GLU A 107 20.80 11.61 -8.52
C GLU A 107 19.32 11.76 -8.14
N LEU A 108 18.44 11.00 -8.81
CA LEU A 108 16.99 11.17 -8.65
C LEU A 108 16.50 10.85 -7.23
N THR A 109 17.03 9.79 -6.61
CA THR A 109 16.59 9.31 -5.30
C THR A 109 17.67 9.26 -4.25
N GLU A 110 18.94 9.22 -4.68
CA GLU A 110 20.11 9.17 -3.82
C GLU A 110 21.31 9.80 -4.53
N THR A 111 22.28 10.29 -3.75
CA THR A 111 23.49 10.90 -4.29
C THR A 111 24.51 9.84 -4.74
N LEU A 112 25.35 10.19 -5.72
CA LEU A 112 26.37 9.30 -6.27
C LEU A 112 27.44 8.91 -5.25
N ARG A 113 27.89 9.87 -4.44
CA ARG A 113 29.01 9.68 -3.51
C ARG A 113 28.58 8.99 -2.23
N GLU A 114 27.56 9.52 -1.56
CA GLU A 114 27.18 9.10 -0.22
C GLU A 114 26.07 8.07 -0.21
N LYS A 115 25.44 7.82 -1.36
CA LYS A 115 24.29 6.88 -1.52
C LYS A 115 23.18 7.11 -0.49
N ASN A 116 22.94 8.38 -0.16
CA ASN A 116 21.86 8.77 0.74
C ASN A 116 20.85 9.67 0.05
N LYS A 117 19.68 9.87 0.67
CA LYS A 117 18.62 10.70 0.12
C LYS A 117 19.00 12.19 0.11
N TYR A 118 19.76 12.66 1.09
CA TYR A 118 20.13 14.07 1.23
C TYR A 118 20.95 14.54 0.02
N GLY A 119 20.54 15.64 -0.60
CA GLY A 119 21.17 16.18 -1.81
C GLY A 119 20.59 15.66 -3.13
N SER A 120 19.75 14.62 -3.12
CA SER A 120 19.09 14.12 -4.34
C SER A 120 17.91 15.00 -4.78
N LEU A 121 17.43 14.81 -6.03
CA LEU A 121 16.21 15.47 -6.51
C LEU A 121 15.03 15.19 -5.60
N LEU A 122 14.83 13.92 -5.20
CA LEU A 122 13.75 13.52 -4.29
C LEU A 122 13.84 14.29 -2.96
N TRP A 123 15.02 14.45 -2.39
CA TRP A 123 15.20 15.21 -1.17
C TRP A 123 14.80 16.68 -1.34
N ALA A 124 15.19 17.30 -2.45
CA ALA A 124 14.93 18.72 -2.70
C ALA A 124 13.42 19.04 -2.79
N ILE A 125 12.65 18.17 -3.43
CA ILE A 125 11.22 18.41 -3.72
C ILE A 125 10.27 17.69 -2.78
N ASP A 126 10.73 16.75 -1.94
CA ASP A 126 9.87 16.02 -1.01
C ASP A 126 9.42 16.91 0.15
N LYS A 127 8.21 17.43 0.02
CA LYS A 127 7.48 18.15 1.06
C LYS A 127 6.16 17.45 1.41
N THR A 128 6.11 16.16 1.17
CA THR A 128 4.92 15.34 1.43
C THR A 128 4.61 15.26 2.92
N SER A 129 3.33 15.25 3.25
CA SER A 129 2.85 15.17 4.65
C SER A 129 2.58 13.75 5.11
N THR A 130 2.54 12.78 4.18
CA THR A 130 2.23 11.37 4.47
C THR A 130 3.27 10.42 3.89
N ASN A 131 3.47 9.27 4.54
CA ASN A 131 4.38 8.24 4.03
C ASN A 131 3.89 7.68 2.67
N MET A 132 2.59 7.58 2.46
CA MET A 132 2.00 7.17 1.17
C MET A 132 2.32 8.18 0.08
N GLY A 133 2.18 9.47 0.37
CA GLY A 133 2.56 10.55 -0.55
C GLY A 133 4.04 10.54 -0.90
N ALA A 134 4.92 10.31 0.07
CA ALA A 134 6.37 10.20 -0.17
C ALA A 134 6.70 9.02 -1.10
N ARG A 135 6.05 7.86 -0.92
CA ARG A 135 6.20 6.72 -1.83
C ARG A 135 5.70 7.03 -3.24
N LEU A 136 4.55 7.69 -3.34
CA LEU A 136 4.00 8.09 -4.64
C LEU A 136 4.90 9.09 -5.35
N LEU A 137 5.41 10.10 -4.65
CA LEU A 137 6.35 11.07 -5.21
C LEU A 137 7.63 10.39 -5.73
N LYS A 138 8.21 9.48 -4.94
CA LYS A 138 9.36 8.68 -5.38
C LYS A 138 9.05 7.88 -6.64
N SER A 139 7.86 7.26 -6.71
CA SER A 139 7.42 6.53 -7.90
C SER A 139 7.31 7.46 -9.11
N TRP A 140 6.73 8.63 -8.97
CA TRP A 140 6.58 9.60 -10.05
C TRP A 140 7.91 10.10 -10.60
N ILE A 141 8.91 10.31 -9.75
CA ILE A 141 10.26 10.70 -10.17
C ILE A 141 10.93 9.56 -10.93
N CYS A 142 10.78 8.32 -10.46
CA CYS A 142 11.41 7.16 -11.08
C CYS A 142 10.71 6.69 -12.36
N GLN A 143 9.43 7.02 -12.52
CA GLN A 143 8.58 6.61 -13.64
C GLN A 143 7.79 7.81 -14.18
N PRO A 144 8.45 8.76 -14.86
CA PRO A 144 7.77 9.91 -15.46
C PRO A 144 6.77 9.48 -16.53
N LEU A 145 5.63 10.15 -16.58
CA LEU A 145 4.62 9.92 -17.61
C LEU A 145 5.11 10.39 -18.98
N LYS A 146 4.67 9.70 -20.05
CA LYS A 146 4.82 10.14 -21.46
C LYS A 146 3.55 10.72 -22.02
N ASP A 147 2.39 10.32 -21.51
CA ASP A 147 1.10 10.80 -21.99
C ASP A 147 0.88 12.27 -21.63
N LEU A 148 0.78 13.11 -22.64
CA LEU A 148 0.63 14.55 -22.50
C LEU A 148 -0.64 14.94 -21.72
N LYS A 149 -1.77 14.24 -21.97
CA LYS A 149 -3.03 14.55 -21.29
C LYS A 149 -2.93 14.29 -19.80
N ARG A 150 -2.32 13.18 -19.41
CA ARG A 150 -2.09 12.83 -18.00
C ARG A 150 -1.11 13.81 -17.32
N ILE A 151 -0.08 14.27 -18.05
CA ILE A 151 0.85 15.29 -17.55
C ILE A 151 0.11 16.60 -17.30
N ILE A 152 -0.66 17.09 -18.28
CA ILE A 152 -1.45 18.32 -18.16
C ILE A 152 -2.43 18.21 -17.00
N LYS A 153 -3.16 17.10 -16.87
CA LYS A 153 -4.08 16.89 -15.75
C LYS A 153 -3.37 17.00 -14.39
N ARG A 154 -2.16 16.43 -14.23
CA ARG A 154 -1.38 16.62 -13.00
C ARG A 154 -0.98 18.06 -12.76
N GLN A 155 -0.58 18.78 -13.81
CA GLN A 155 -0.19 20.19 -13.72
C GLN A 155 -1.39 21.08 -13.34
N GLU A 156 -2.58 20.79 -13.86
CA GLU A 156 -3.82 21.50 -13.48
C GLU A 156 -4.16 21.31 -12.01
N VAL A 157 -4.05 20.08 -11.49
CA VAL A 157 -4.23 19.81 -10.05
C VAL A 157 -3.20 20.58 -9.21
N VAL A 158 -1.93 20.54 -9.60
CA VAL A 158 -0.87 21.30 -8.90
C VAL A 158 -1.15 22.78 -8.94
N LYS A 159 -1.54 23.32 -10.09
CA LYS A 159 -1.90 24.74 -10.27
C LYS A 159 -3.04 25.14 -9.34
N SER A 160 -4.13 24.36 -9.32
CA SER A 160 -5.26 24.61 -8.42
C SER A 160 -4.82 24.70 -6.96
N ILE A 161 -3.94 23.80 -6.49
CA ILE A 161 -3.41 23.84 -5.13
C ILE A 161 -2.48 25.04 -4.90
N VAL A 162 -1.69 25.45 -5.89
CA VAL A 162 -0.78 26.59 -5.80
C VAL A 162 -1.56 27.90 -5.71
N ASP A 163 -2.61 28.04 -6.52
CA ASP A 163 -3.44 29.25 -6.59
C ASP A 163 -4.30 29.45 -5.32
N ASN A 164 -4.58 28.37 -4.57
CA ASN A 164 -5.39 28.40 -3.34
C ASN A 164 -4.49 28.14 -2.11
N SER A 165 -3.80 29.17 -1.65
CA SER A 165 -2.77 29.05 -0.61
C SER A 165 -3.31 28.69 0.77
N THR A 166 -4.50 29.16 1.13
CA THR A 166 -5.16 28.87 2.41
C THR A 166 -5.54 27.40 2.50
N GLU A 167 -6.25 26.91 1.49
CA GLU A 167 -6.72 25.52 1.41
C GLU A 167 -5.54 24.54 1.28
N ARG A 168 -4.47 24.95 0.59
CA ARG A 168 -3.21 24.18 0.55
C ARG A 168 -2.62 24.02 1.96
N TYR A 169 -2.60 25.08 2.75
CA TYR A 169 -2.11 24.99 4.14
C TYR A 169 -3.01 24.09 4.99
N ASP A 170 -4.32 24.21 4.85
CA ASP A 170 -5.28 23.36 5.55
C ASP A 170 -5.14 21.91 5.15
N LEU A 171 -5.04 21.59 3.86
CA LEU A 171 -4.76 20.23 3.38
C LEU A 171 -3.46 19.66 3.96
N GLN A 172 -2.39 20.46 4.01
CA GLN A 172 -1.12 20.02 4.61
C GLN A 172 -1.26 19.70 6.09
N ARG A 173 -2.05 20.49 6.83
CA ARG A 173 -2.34 20.27 8.25
C ARG A 173 -3.19 19.02 8.45
N GLN A 174 -4.27 18.87 7.71
CA GLN A 174 -5.19 17.74 7.76
C GLN A 174 -4.49 16.41 7.40
N LEU A 175 -3.67 16.41 6.37
CA LEU A 175 -2.90 15.24 5.94
C LEU A 175 -1.91 14.72 7.00
N LYS A 176 -1.49 15.53 7.97
CA LYS A 176 -0.65 15.07 9.08
C LYS A 176 -1.37 14.08 10.01
N ASN A 177 -2.70 14.08 10.01
CA ASN A 177 -3.52 13.15 10.78
C ASN A 177 -3.72 11.81 10.03
N ILE A 178 -3.28 11.71 8.79
CA ILE A 178 -3.40 10.49 8.00
C ILE A 178 -2.17 9.61 8.20
N TYR A 179 -2.38 8.52 8.88
CA TYR A 179 -1.37 7.46 9.04
C TYR A 179 -1.22 6.64 7.76
N ASP A 180 -0.28 5.71 7.73
CA ASP A 180 -0.03 4.86 6.56
C ASP A 180 -1.14 3.78 6.43
N ILE A 181 -2.28 4.17 5.87
CA ILE A 181 -3.48 3.32 5.75
C ILE A 181 -3.15 2.01 5.02
N GLN A 182 -2.29 2.05 3.98
CA GLN A 182 -1.90 0.84 3.25
C GLN A 182 -1.22 -0.18 4.17
N ARG A 183 -0.28 0.28 5.00
CA ARG A 183 0.43 -0.60 5.94
C ARG A 183 -0.47 -1.05 7.09
N LEU A 184 -1.30 -0.15 7.60
CA LEU A 184 -2.28 -0.48 8.63
C LEU A 184 -3.25 -1.55 8.13
N SER A 185 -3.85 -1.36 6.96
CA SER A 185 -4.75 -2.32 6.33
C SER A 185 -4.10 -3.69 6.14
N THR A 186 -2.85 -3.73 5.65
CA THR A 186 -2.10 -4.98 5.49
C THR A 186 -1.87 -5.69 6.83
N LYS A 187 -1.46 -4.97 7.87
CA LYS A 187 -1.26 -5.56 9.21
C LYS A 187 -2.55 -6.13 9.79
N LEU A 188 -3.65 -5.40 9.64
CA LEU A 188 -4.96 -5.81 10.16
C LEU A 188 -5.49 -7.03 9.41
N SER A 189 -5.38 -7.06 8.08
CA SER A 189 -5.78 -8.21 7.27
C SER A 189 -4.99 -9.47 7.57
N ASN A 190 -3.72 -9.33 7.94
CA ASN A 190 -2.85 -10.44 8.30
C ASN A 190 -2.92 -10.81 9.80
N SER A 191 -3.86 -10.23 10.56
CA SER A 191 -4.01 -10.45 12.01
C SER A 191 -2.74 -10.16 12.83
N THR A 192 -1.86 -9.31 12.31
CA THR A 192 -0.62 -8.86 12.99
C THR A 192 -0.74 -7.44 13.54
N GLY A 193 -1.93 -6.85 13.43
CA GLY A 193 -2.23 -5.51 13.93
C GLY A 193 -2.20 -5.44 15.45
N LEU A 194 -1.64 -4.35 15.96
CA LEU A 194 -1.64 -4.02 17.37
C LEU A 194 -2.82 -3.08 17.70
N PRO A 195 -3.27 -2.99 18.96
CA PRO A 195 -4.37 -2.10 19.35
C PRO A 195 -4.19 -0.66 18.87
N ARG A 196 -2.98 -0.13 18.91
CA ARG A 196 -2.65 1.21 18.43
C ARG A 196 -2.76 1.37 16.91
N ASP A 197 -2.60 0.28 16.15
CA ASP A 197 -2.80 0.32 14.69
C ASP A 197 -4.27 0.60 14.35
N PHE A 198 -5.22 0.03 15.12
CA PHE A 198 -6.65 0.35 15.00
C PHE A 198 -6.95 1.82 15.34
N LEU A 199 -6.39 2.35 16.42
CA LEU A 199 -6.56 3.77 16.78
C LEU A 199 -6.01 4.71 15.72
N SER A 200 -4.85 4.38 15.14
CA SER A 200 -4.26 5.13 14.04
C SER A 200 -5.13 5.09 12.77
N LEU A 201 -5.73 3.93 12.49
CA LEU A 201 -6.70 3.79 11.40
C LEU A 201 -7.95 4.64 11.67
N LYS A 202 -8.53 4.56 12.87
CA LYS A 202 -9.68 5.40 13.28
C LYS A 202 -9.41 6.88 13.02
N ILE A 203 -8.29 7.41 13.53
CA ILE A 203 -7.93 8.83 13.36
C ILE A 203 -7.85 9.19 11.87
N SER A 204 -7.23 8.32 11.07
CA SER A 204 -7.10 8.55 9.63
C SER A 204 -8.47 8.58 8.94
N LEU A 205 -9.37 7.64 9.25
CA LEU A 205 -10.71 7.56 8.66
C LEU A 205 -11.56 8.77 9.05
N MET A 206 -11.50 9.18 10.31
CA MET A 206 -12.25 10.36 10.81
C MET A 206 -11.75 11.68 10.21
N SER A 207 -10.52 11.75 9.74
CA SER A 207 -9.96 12.95 9.10
C SER A 207 -10.32 13.07 7.61
N LEU A 208 -10.81 12.01 6.97
CA LEU A 208 -11.09 12.01 5.53
C LEU A 208 -12.18 13.01 5.10
N PRO A 209 -13.32 13.18 5.82
CA PRO A 209 -14.36 14.11 5.39
C PRO A 209 -13.87 15.54 5.24
N GLU A 210 -13.08 16.03 6.21
CA GLU A 210 -12.51 17.37 6.18
C GLU A 210 -11.56 17.56 5.00
N ILE A 211 -10.74 16.56 4.70
CA ILE A 211 -9.81 16.57 3.56
C ILE A 211 -10.57 16.62 2.24
N VAL A 212 -11.63 15.81 2.10
CA VAL A 212 -12.47 15.77 0.90
C VAL A 212 -13.17 17.09 0.69
N GLU A 213 -13.73 17.69 1.74
CA GLU A 213 -14.38 19.00 1.68
C GLU A 213 -13.40 20.10 1.25
N THR A 214 -12.23 20.17 1.88
CA THR A 214 -11.19 21.15 1.49
C THR A 214 -10.71 20.93 0.05
N ALA A 215 -10.54 19.69 -0.38
CA ALA A 215 -10.15 19.38 -1.75
C ALA A 215 -11.22 19.80 -2.77
N LYS A 216 -12.48 19.59 -2.46
CA LYS A 216 -13.61 20.03 -3.30
C LYS A 216 -13.71 21.56 -3.43
N SER A 217 -13.48 22.29 -2.36
CA SER A 217 -13.56 23.76 -2.37
C SER A 217 -12.63 24.40 -3.40
N ILE A 218 -11.53 23.69 -3.75
CA ILE A 218 -10.56 24.13 -4.77
C ILE A 218 -10.68 23.36 -6.10
N GLY A 219 -11.80 22.65 -6.28
CA GLY A 219 -12.12 21.96 -7.55
C GLY A 219 -11.34 20.68 -7.83
N LEU A 220 -10.81 20.00 -6.80
CA LEU A 220 -10.14 18.72 -6.98
C LEU A 220 -11.17 17.58 -7.05
N THR A 221 -11.37 17.03 -8.24
CA THR A 221 -12.29 15.90 -8.47
C THR A 221 -11.66 14.53 -8.16
N THR A 222 -10.40 14.50 -7.85
CA THR A 222 -9.64 13.24 -7.58
C THR A 222 -10.21 12.46 -6.40
N PHE A 223 -10.96 13.11 -5.50
CA PHE A 223 -11.53 12.53 -4.29
C PHE A 223 -12.98 12.04 -4.44
N GLU A 224 -13.62 12.26 -5.59
CA GLU A 224 -15.00 11.81 -5.84
C GLU A 224 -15.26 10.31 -5.51
N PRO A 225 -14.34 9.38 -5.86
CA PRO A 225 -14.57 7.96 -5.52
C PRO A 225 -14.59 7.70 -4.02
N ILE A 226 -13.82 8.48 -3.22
CA ILE A 226 -13.76 8.33 -1.76
C ILE A 226 -15.00 8.93 -1.13
N GLU A 227 -15.53 10.02 -1.69
CA GLU A 227 -16.71 10.69 -1.17
C GLU A 227 -17.91 9.77 -1.03
N GLY A 228 -18.19 8.95 -2.05
CA GLY A 228 -19.29 7.98 -2.02
C GLY A 228 -19.14 6.89 -0.95
N GLU A 229 -17.96 6.71 -0.39
CA GLU A 229 -17.67 5.69 0.61
C GLU A 229 -17.46 6.28 2.03
N LEU A 230 -17.51 7.60 2.21
CA LEU A 230 -17.23 8.25 3.50
C LEU A 230 -18.11 7.74 4.64
N ASP A 231 -19.39 7.49 4.39
CA ASP A 231 -20.30 6.99 5.41
C ASP A 231 -19.88 5.59 5.90
N LYS A 232 -19.53 4.70 4.98
CA LYS A 232 -19.04 3.35 5.34
C LYS A 232 -17.69 3.43 6.08
N LEU A 233 -16.81 4.33 5.66
CA LEU A 233 -15.51 4.52 6.32
C LEU A 233 -15.70 5.08 7.74
N LYS A 234 -16.72 5.92 7.94
CA LYS A 234 -17.10 6.40 9.26
C LYS A 234 -17.65 5.26 10.14
N GLU A 235 -18.49 4.38 9.60
CA GLU A 235 -18.98 3.20 10.33
C GLU A 235 -17.83 2.35 10.88
N TYR A 236 -16.78 2.12 10.10
CA TYR A 236 -15.58 1.42 10.58
C TYR A 236 -14.85 2.19 11.69
N ALA A 237 -14.74 3.50 11.57
CA ALA A 237 -14.15 4.33 12.61
C ALA A 237 -14.96 4.28 13.91
N ASP A 238 -16.30 4.32 13.82
CA ASP A 238 -17.22 4.22 14.95
C ASP A 238 -17.15 2.84 15.64
N ILE A 239 -17.00 1.75 14.87
CA ILE A 239 -16.80 0.41 15.43
C ILE A 239 -15.49 0.36 16.23
N ILE A 240 -14.40 0.93 15.70
CA ILE A 240 -13.12 0.99 16.42
C ILE A 240 -13.27 1.84 17.69
N GLU A 241 -13.92 3.00 17.58
CA GLU A 241 -14.19 3.92 18.71
C GLU A 241 -14.96 3.21 19.84
N GLN A 242 -15.99 2.47 19.50
CA GLN A 242 -16.83 1.76 20.49
C GLN A 242 -16.11 0.56 21.10
N THR A 243 -15.17 -0.05 20.39
CA THR A 243 -14.55 -1.33 20.78
C THR A 243 -13.22 -1.16 21.49
N ILE A 244 -12.33 -0.33 20.95
CA ILE A 244 -10.94 -0.23 21.39
C ILE A 244 -10.78 0.91 22.41
N ASN A 245 -10.08 0.62 23.50
CA ASN A 245 -9.75 1.62 24.50
C ASN A 245 -8.79 2.67 23.93
N ASP A 246 -9.07 3.96 24.12
CA ASP A 246 -8.23 5.05 23.61
C ASP A 246 -6.82 5.04 24.21
N ASN A 247 -6.68 4.52 25.45
CA ASN A 247 -5.41 4.31 26.12
C ASN A 247 -4.90 2.87 25.97
N ALA A 248 -5.28 2.18 24.89
CA ALA A 248 -4.85 0.80 24.68
C ALA A 248 -3.33 0.66 24.75
N PRO A 249 -2.80 -0.38 25.40
CA PRO A 249 -1.38 -0.62 25.53
C PRO A 249 -0.73 -0.97 24.18
N ILE A 250 0.60 -0.97 24.14
CA ILE A 250 1.33 -1.35 22.92
C ILE A 250 1.21 -2.85 22.68
N ALA A 251 1.34 -3.65 23.75
CA ALA A 251 1.35 -5.10 23.66
C ALA A 251 0.00 -5.70 24.09
N ILE A 252 -0.49 -6.66 23.33
CA ILE A 252 -1.76 -7.37 23.62
C ILE A 252 -1.73 -8.02 25.01
N LYS A 253 -0.57 -8.49 25.45
CA LYS A 253 -0.39 -9.17 26.75
C LYS A 253 -0.66 -8.28 27.97
N GLU A 254 -0.63 -6.97 27.82
CA GLU A 254 -0.86 -6.01 28.92
C GLU A 254 -2.35 -5.91 29.30
N GLY A 255 -3.27 -6.41 28.48
CA GLY A 255 -4.70 -6.32 28.73
C GLY A 255 -5.28 -4.91 28.54
N GLY A 256 -6.55 -4.69 28.91
CA GLY A 256 -7.18 -3.37 28.84
C GLY A 256 -7.43 -2.81 27.44
N ILE A 257 -7.43 -3.65 26.41
CA ILE A 257 -7.56 -3.25 25.01
C ILE A 257 -8.99 -2.91 24.64
N ILE A 258 -9.94 -3.75 25.05
CA ILE A 258 -11.36 -3.63 24.71
C ILE A 258 -12.06 -2.77 25.75
N LYS A 259 -12.94 -1.87 25.33
CA LYS A 259 -13.77 -1.05 26.23
C LYS A 259 -14.73 -1.93 27.05
N ALA A 260 -15.10 -1.47 28.23
CA ALA A 260 -16.14 -2.10 29.02
C ALA A 260 -17.50 -2.03 28.30
N GLY A 261 -18.32 -3.03 28.45
CA GLY A 261 -19.64 -3.12 27.80
C GLY A 261 -19.64 -3.68 26.38
N VAL A 262 -18.48 -3.99 25.79
CA VAL A 262 -18.37 -4.57 24.45
C VAL A 262 -18.61 -6.08 24.46
N SER A 263 -18.15 -6.76 25.51
CA SER A 263 -18.32 -8.21 25.67
C SER A 263 -18.69 -8.52 27.11
N SER A 264 -19.88 -9.06 27.32
CA SER A 264 -20.35 -9.48 28.63
C SER A 264 -19.43 -10.50 29.30
N ASP A 265 -18.90 -11.44 28.52
CA ASP A 265 -18.01 -12.48 29.04
C ASP A 265 -16.68 -11.90 29.50
N LEU A 266 -16.16 -10.92 28.73
CA LEU A 266 -14.92 -10.23 29.11
C LEU A 266 -15.11 -9.38 30.36
N ASP A 267 -16.23 -8.69 30.47
CA ASP A 267 -16.57 -7.87 31.64
C ASP A 267 -16.78 -8.74 32.89
N TYR A 268 -17.45 -9.89 32.74
CA TYR A 268 -17.59 -10.88 33.81
C TYR A 268 -16.23 -11.42 34.28
N LEU A 269 -15.34 -11.77 33.34
CA LEU A 269 -13.99 -12.23 33.68
C LEU A 269 -13.15 -11.15 34.38
N ARG A 270 -13.29 -9.90 33.98
CA ARG A 270 -12.64 -8.76 34.65
C ARG A 270 -13.17 -8.57 36.06
N ASP A 271 -14.49 -8.66 36.21
CA ASP A 271 -15.10 -8.54 37.55
C ASP A 271 -14.62 -9.65 38.49
N LEU A 272 -14.57 -10.89 38.02
CA LEU A 272 -13.96 -12.00 38.78
C LEU A 272 -12.49 -11.76 39.13
N MET A 273 -11.72 -11.15 38.24
CA MET A 273 -10.29 -10.90 38.47
C MET A 273 -10.05 -9.77 39.51
N TYR A 274 -10.91 -8.76 39.54
CA TYR A 274 -10.74 -7.59 40.41
C TYR A 274 -11.52 -7.69 41.73
N ASN A 275 -12.67 -8.38 41.72
CA ASN A 275 -13.61 -8.44 42.85
C ASN A 275 -13.86 -9.87 43.34
N GLY A 276 -13.21 -10.89 42.73
CA GLY A 276 -13.32 -12.28 43.18
C GLY A 276 -12.42 -12.56 44.38
N GLU A 277 -12.98 -12.57 45.57
CA GLU A 277 -12.45 -13.26 46.74
C GLU A 277 -12.85 -14.72 46.76
#